data_b817009e17970514591149153b6cfd87
#
_entry.id   b817009e17970514591149153b6cfd87
#
_cell.length_a   1.000
_cell.length_b   1.000
_cell.length_c   1.000
_cell.angle_alpha   90.00
_cell.angle_beta   90.00
_cell.angle_gamma   90.00
#
_symmetry.space_group_name_H-M   'P 1'
#
loop_
_entity.id
_entity.type
_entity.pdbx_description
1 polymer ?
#
loop_
_entity_poly.entity_id
_entity_poly.type
_entity_poly.pdbx_seq_one_letter_code
_entity_poly.pdbx_strand_id
1 'polypeptide(L)'
;RKIPKDKIVEAIEQALAAAYKKDYGKKGQIIRAKFNIETGTTEFYQVKIVVDDTLVRMVPEGEEENPDTIDPNDDRVRFNPEHHILLEDAQKIKKGVEVNDEVVFPLEAKDDYGRIAAQTAKQVIIQRIREAERSSVMDEYGGREGEIISGIVQKVERGTIYIDFNRATGVLPFEEQIPGERYTRGQRIRAYLYAVEETPRGVNLRLSRSHPKFIEALFAVEAPEVASGVVEIKAIAREAGSRSKIAVWSNDEHVDPVGSCVGQKGIRVTTVMSELSGEKIDIIEWSEDPSVFVAHALSPAKALDIAVDDQEHKATIEVADDQLSLAIGKGGQNVRLAAK
;
A
#
# COMPACT_ATOMS: atom_id res chain seq x y z
N ARG A 1 -13.16 12.38 3.85
CA ARG A 1 -14.47 11.86 4.34
C ARG A 1 -14.50 12.03 5.85
N LYS A 2 -15.59 12.59 6.40
CA LYS A 2 -15.78 12.67 7.85
C LYS A 2 -16.18 11.27 8.35
N ILE A 3 -15.51 10.77 9.38
CA ILE A 3 -15.92 9.54 10.05
C ILE A 3 -17.31 9.80 10.67
N PRO A 4 -18.33 8.95 10.45
CA PRO A 4 -19.62 9.09 11.10
C PRO A 4 -19.47 9.06 12.63
N LYS A 5 -20.11 10.00 13.32
CA LYS A 5 -20.05 10.08 14.78
C LYS A 5 -20.49 8.78 15.46
N ASP A 6 -21.52 8.14 14.91
CA ASP A 6 -22.10 6.91 15.43
C ASP A 6 -21.08 5.76 15.49
N LYS A 7 -20.25 5.60 14.44
CA LYS A 7 -19.19 4.59 14.42
C LYS A 7 -18.08 4.85 15.44
N ILE A 8 -17.81 6.12 15.75
CA ILE A 8 -16.84 6.47 16.80
C ILE A 8 -17.42 6.12 18.17
N VAL A 9 -18.68 6.47 18.41
CA VAL A 9 -19.36 6.17 19.68
C VAL A 9 -19.44 4.66 19.89
N GLU A 10 -19.87 3.90 18.91
CA GLU A 10 -19.90 2.42 18.96
C GLU A 10 -18.54 1.81 19.32
N ALA A 11 -17.47 2.30 18.69
CA ALA A 11 -16.13 1.81 18.99
C ALA A 11 -15.66 2.16 20.40
N ILE A 12 -16.04 3.35 20.91
CA ILE A 12 -15.79 3.75 22.31
C ILE A 12 -16.55 2.82 23.25
N GLU A 13 -17.83 2.58 23.01
CA GLU A 13 -18.67 1.69 23.82
C GLU A 13 -18.11 0.27 23.87
N GLN A 14 -17.69 -0.30 22.73
CA GLN A 14 -17.04 -1.62 22.66
C GLN A 14 -15.73 -1.65 23.49
N ALA A 15 -14.89 -0.63 23.37
CA ALA A 15 -13.64 -0.58 24.10
C ALA A 15 -13.85 -0.40 25.61
N LEU A 16 -14.83 0.41 26.00
CA LEU A 16 -15.21 0.59 27.40
C LEU A 16 -15.78 -0.68 28.02
N ALA A 17 -16.64 -1.38 27.29
CA ALA A 17 -17.19 -2.67 27.73
C ALA A 17 -16.07 -3.72 27.90
N ALA A 18 -15.11 -3.78 26.97
CA ALA A 18 -13.97 -4.68 27.06
C ALA A 18 -13.06 -4.36 28.26
N ALA A 19 -12.78 -3.07 28.51
CA ALA A 19 -11.99 -2.62 29.66
C ALA A 19 -12.70 -2.94 30.98
N TYR A 20 -14.00 -2.65 31.09
CA TYR A 20 -14.78 -2.97 32.27
C TYR A 20 -14.79 -4.48 32.53
N LYS A 21 -14.99 -5.30 31.48
CA LYS A 21 -14.96 -6.76 31.58
C LYS A 21 -13.63 -7.29 32.09
N LYS A 22 -12.51 -6.69 31.64
CA LYS A 22 -11.17 -7.08 32.07
C LYS A 22 -10.91 -6.81 33.54
N ASP A 23 -11.37 -5.67 34.06
CA ASP A 23 -11.05 -5.21 35.40
C ASP A 23 -12.07 -5.68 36.46
N TYR A 24 -13.35 -5.81 36.07
CA TYR A 24 -14.46 -6.09 36.98
C TYR A 24 -15.38 -7.22 36.53
N GLY A 25 -15.21 -7.73 35.29
CA GLY A 25 -16.08 -8.74 34.73
C GLY A 25 -15.77 -10.16 35.22
N LYS A 26 -16.77 -11.03 35.14
CA LYS A 26 -16.63 -12.46 35.39
C LYS A 26 -16.47 -13.25 34.09
N LYS A 27 -15.88 -14.46 34.20
CA LYS A 27 -15.71 -15.35 33.06
C LYS A 27 -17.07 -15.71 32.43
N GLY A 28 -17.20 -15.51 31.12
CA GLY A 28 -18.45 -15.77 30.38
C GLY A 28 -19.43 -14.59 30.37
N GLN A 29 -19.24 -13.53 31.12
CA GLN A 29 -20.13 -12.38 31.17
C GLN A 29 -20.10 -11.59 29.87
N ILE A 30 -21.25 -11.19 29.32
CA ILE A 30 -21.38 -10.26 28.22
C ILE A 30 -21.66 -8.88 28.78
N ILE A 31 -20.74 -7.94 28.53
CA ILE A 31 -20.87 -6.56 28.99
C ILE A 31 -21.03 -5.65 27.79
N ARG A 32 -21.99 -4.71 27.89
CA ARG A 32 -22.14 -3.57 26.97
C ARG A 32 -22.01 -2.28 27.73
N ALA A 33 -21.50 -1.28 27.04
CA ALA A 33 -21.40 0.08 27.56
C ALA A 33 -22.23 1.03 26.70
N LYS A 34 -22.81 2.05 27.32
CA LYS A 34 -23.47 3.16 26.62
C LYS A 34 -22.76 4.47 27.01
N PHE A 35 -22.18 5.10 26.03
CA PHE A 35 -21.39 6.32 26.23
C PHE A 35 -22.16 7.56 25.80
N ASN A 36 -22.35 8.49 26.72
CA ASN A 36 -22.93 9.78 26.42
C ASN A 36 -21.81 10.78 26.07
N ILE A 37 -21.79 11.21 24.79
CA ILE A 37 -20.73 12.10 24.28
C ILE A 37 -20.82 13.53 24.82
N GLU A 38 -22.01 13.97 25.26
CA GLU A 38 -22.23 15.32 25.76
C GLU A 38 -21.82 15.47 27.24
N THR A 39 -22.12 14.46 28.02
CA THR A 39 -21.81 14.44 29.46
C THR A 39 -20.50 13.73 29.79
N GLY A 40 -20.00 12.90 28.88
CA GLY A 40 -18.84 12.06 29.13
C GLY A 40 -19.12 10.88 30.06
N THR A 41 -20.38 10.65 30.44
CA THR A 41 -20.78 9.56 31.34
C THR A 41 -20.90 8.24 30.59
N THR A 42 -20.62 7.14 31.30
CA THR A 42 -20.74 5.79 30.76
C THR A 42 -21.61 4.95 31.69
N GLU A 43 -22.57 4.28 31.10
CA GLU A 43 -23.40 3.28 31.78
C GLU A 43 -23.00 1.87 31.30
N PHE A 44 -22.95 0.92 32.20
CA PHE A 44 -22.59 -0.46 31.91
C PHE A 44 -23.76 -1.40 32.16
N TYR A 45 -23.87 -2.40 31.29
CA TYR A 45 -24.94 -3.38 31.33
C TYR A 45 -24.38 -4.77 31.13
N GLN A 46 -24.85 -5.73 31.93
CA GLN A 46 -24.71 -7.15 31.62
C GLN A 46 -25.85 -7.56 30.70
N VAL A 47 -25.53 -8.26 29.63
CA VAL A 47 -26.50 -8.85 28.72
C VAL A 47 -26.52 -10.35 28.94
N LYS A 48 -27.71 -10.90 29.13
CA LYS A 48 -27.93 -12.36 29.18
C LYS A 48 -28.85 -12.79 28.06
N ILE A 49 -28.53 -13.91 27.43
CA ILE A 49 -29.31 -14.49 26.35
C ILE A 49 -30.34 -15.41 26.95
N VAL A 50 -31.60 -15.28 26.55
CA VAL A 50 -32.69 -16.13 26.99
C VAL A 50 -32.58 -17.48 26.32
N VAL A 51 -32.54 -18.54 27.12
CA VAL A 51 -32.38 -19.91 26.66
C VAL A 51 -33.44 -20.83 27.32
N ASP A 52 -33.68 -21.95 26.69
CA ASP A 52 -34.49 -23.06 27.23
C ASP A 52 -33.71 -24.37 27.19
N ASP A 53 -34.35 -25.45 27.62
CA ASP A 53 -33.74 -26.78 27.68
C ASP A 53 -33.38 -27.37 26.32
N THR A 54 -33.85 -26.76 25.23
CA THR A 54 -33.49 -27.17 23.85
C THR A 54 -32.16 -26.64 23.42
N LEU A 55 -31.68 -25.50 23.97
CA LEU A 55 -30.45 -24.81 23.59
C LEU A 55 -29.29 -25.07 24.56
N VAL A 56 -29.61 -25.38 25.84
CA VAL A 56 -28.57 -25.52 26.86
C VAL A 56 -28.70 -26.83 27.63
N ARG A 57 -27.54 -27.33 28.09
CA ARG A 57 -27.44 -28.44 29.03
C ARG A 57 -27.19 -27.89 30.42
N MET A 58 -28.02 -28.34 31.38
CA MET A 58 -27.86 -28.03 32.80
C MET A 58 -26.87 -29.03 33.41
N VAL A 59 -25.71 -28.50 33.88
CA VAL A 59 -24.71 -29.27 34.62
C VAL A 59 -24.75 -28.83 36.07
N PRO A 60 -24.84 -29.75 37.07
CA PRO A 60 -24.84 -29.41 38.47
C PRO A 60 -23.61 -28.59 38.87
N GLU A 61 -23.78 -27.63 39.80
CA GLU A 61 -22.67 -26.83 40.33
C GLU A 61 -21.64 -27.74 41.00
N GLY A 62 -20.39 -27.64 40.53
CA GLY A 62 -19.25 -28.39 41.08
C GLY A 62 -18.87 -29.64 40.30
N GLU A 63 -19.61 -30.03 39.27
CA GLU A 63 -19.21 -31.13 38.38
C GLU A 63 -18.47 -30.56 37.16
N GLU A 64 -17.26 -31.08 36.89
CA GLU A 64 -16.58 -30.88 35.63
C GLU A 64 -17.22 -31.78 34.57
N GLU A 65 -17.67 -31.18 33.47
CA GLU A 65 -18.14 -31.93 32.30
C GLU A 65 -16.99 -32.79 31.76
N ASN A 66 -17.17 -34.11 31.80
CA ASN A 66 -16.20 -35.00 31.15
C ASN A 66 -16.51 -35.00 29.64
N PRO A 67 -15.56 -34.52 28.79
CA PRO A 67 -15.77 -34.49 27.35
C PRO A 67 -16.13 -35.84 26.73
N ASP A 68 -15.72 -36.95 27.36
CA ASP A 68 -15.94 -38.32 26.87
C ASP A 68 -17.37 -38.80 27.13
N THR A 69 -18.17 -38.08 27.95
CA THR A 69 -19.57 -38.46 28.28
C THR A 69 -20.59 -37.61 27.51
N ILE A 70 -20.17 -36.66 26.71
CA ILE A 70 -21.04 -35.81 25.90
C ILE A 70 -21.39 -36.58 24.62
N ASP A 71 -22.68 -36.70 24.30
CA ASP A 71 -23.12 -37.23 22.99
C ASP A 71 -22.55 -36.35 21.87
N PRO A 72 -21.77 -36.90 20.92
CA PRO A 72 -21.21 -36.14 19.79
C PRO A 72 -22.26 -35.44 18.92
N ASN A 73 -23.54 -35.86 19.00
CA ASN A 73 -24.64 -35.23 18.26
C ASN A 73 -25.44 -34.21 19.10
N ASP A 74 -25.04 -33.95 20.34
CA ASP A 74 -25.70 -32.96 21.19
C ASP A 74 -25.09 -31.55 20.99
N ASP A 75 -25.70 -30.74 20.14
CA ASP A 75 -25.27 -29.38 19.82
C ASP A 75 -25.57 -28.34 20.94
N ARG A 76 -26.21 -28.77 22.06
CA ARG A 76 -26.54 -27.86 23.17
C ARG A 76 -25.28 -27.40 23.89
N VAL A 77 -25.20 -26.09 24.17
CA VAL A 77 -24.10 -25.51 24.94
C VAL A 77 -24.33 -25.67 26.45
N ARG A 78 -23.26 -25.68 27.24
CA ARG A 78 -23.38 -25.68 28.70
C ARG A 78 -24.04 -24.39 29.18
N PHE A 79 -25.03 -24.51 30.08
CA PHE A 79 -25.64 -23.35 30.73
C PHE A 79 -24.60 -22.59 31.57
N ASN A 80 -24.51 -21.28 31.35
CA ASN A 80 -23.64 -20.37 32.11
C ASN A 80 -24.51 -19.25 32.67
N PRO A 81 -24.72 -19.17 34.00
CA PRO A 81 -25.56 -18.14 34.61
C PRO A 81 -25.09 -16.72 34.40
N GLU A 82 -23.81 -16.50 34.05
CA GLU A 82 -23.30 -15.17 33.70
C GLU A 82 -23.62 -14.78 32.25
N HIS A 83 -23.94 -15.72 31.38
CA HIS A 83 -24.21 -15.53 29.96
C HIS A 83 -25.67 -15.78 29.59
N HIS A 84 -26.31 -16.75 30.26
CA HIS A 84 -27.64 -17.21 29.94
C HIS A 84 -28.64 -16.89 31.07
N ILE A 85 -29.90 -16.79 30.71
CA ILE A 85 -31.05 -16.75 31.63
C ILE A 85 -32.12 -17.68 31.08
N LEU A 86 -32.76 -18.46 31.97
CA LEU A 86 -33.84 -19.35 31.57
C LEU A 86 -35.08 -18.53 31.18
N LEU A 87 -35.82 -19.04 30.19
CA LEU A 87 -37.03 -18.38 29.67
C LEU A 87 -38.04 -18.06 30.79
N GLU A 88 -38.23 -19.01 31.76
CA GLU A 88 -39.14 -18.81 32.88
C GLU A 88 -38.76 -17.64 33.78
N ASP A 89 -37.44 -17.47 34.02
CA ASP A 89 -36.92 -16.36 34.82
C ASP A 89 -36.90 -15.04 34.06
N ALA A 90 -36.60 -15.11 32.76
CA ALA A 90 -36.64 -13.93 31.87
C ALA A 90 -38.07 -13.36 31.78
N GLN A 91 -39.10 -14.19 31.70
CA GLN A 91 -40.51 -13.79 31.65
C GLN A 91 -41.02 -13.16 32.94
N LYS A 92 -40.38 -13.49 34.10
CA LYS A 92 -40.67 -12.81 35.38
C LYS A 92 -40.16 -11.35 35.40
N ILE A 93 -39.09 -11.11 34.67
CA ILE A 93 -38.43 -9.77 34.58
C ILE A 93 -39.09 -8.91 33.49
N LYS A 94 -39.30 -9.48 32.31
CA LYS A 94 -39.89 -8.79 31.17
C LYS A 94 -40.92 -9.67 30.47
N LYS A 95 -42.20 -9.24 30.44
CA LYS A 95 -43.28 -9.97 29.78
C LYS A 95 -43.08 -10.00 28.26
N GLY A 96 -43.34 -11.17 27.66
CA GLY A 96 -43.27 -11.34 26.18
C GLY A 96 -41.88 -11.54 25.64
N VAL A 97 -40.96 -12.02 26.44
CA VAL A 97 -39.59 -12.39 26.03
C VAL A 97 -39.63 -13.79 25.45
N GLU A 98 -38.94 -13.97 24.33
CA GLU A 98 -38.80 -15.24 23.62
C GLU A 98 -37.37 -15.79 23.74
N VAL A 99 -37.19 -17.06 23.36
CA VAL A 99 -35.88 -17.71 23.33
C VAL A 99 -34.99 -17.00 22.32
N ASN A 100 -33.70 -16.80 22.66
CA ASN A 100 -32.69 -15.97 21.98
C ASN A 100 -32.84 -14.45 22.13
N ASP A 101 -33.84 -13.97 22.87
CA ASP A 101 -33.92 -12.57 23.24
C ASP A 101 -32.79 -12.17 24.22
N GLU A 102 -32.49 -10.88 24.26
CA GLU A 102 -31.53 -10.32 25.21
C GLU A 102 -32.23 -9.65 26.39
N VAL A 103 -31.81 -10.00 27.59
CA VAL A 103 -32.22 -9.29 28.81
C VAL A 103 -31.04 -8.54 29.37
N VAL A 104 -31.25 -7.24 29.65
CA VAL A 104 -30.22 -6.30 30.03
C VAL A 104 -30.32 -5.97 31.51
N PHE A 105 -29.22 -6.10 32.25
CA PHE A 105 -29.12 -5.81 33.68
C PHE A 105 -28.15 -4.64 33.88
N PRO A 106 -28.54 -3.57 34.55
CA PRO A 106 -27.62 -2.47 34.84
C PRO A 106 -26.54 -2.93 35.81
N LEU A 107 -25.31 -2.50 35.54
CA LEU A 107 -24.17 -2.73 36.42
C LEU A 107 -23.82 -1.43 37.15
N GLU A 108 -23.33 -1.53 38.41
CA GLU A 108 -22.91 -0.39 39.16
C GLU A 108 -21.70 0.31 38.52
N ALA A 109 -21.78 1.61 38.35
CA ALA A 109 -20.63 2.43 38.00
C ALA A 109 -19.62 2.46 39.17
N LYS A 110 -18.35 2.13 38.90
CA LYS A 110 -17.28 2.21 39.90
C LYS A 110 -16.67 3.59 39.87
N ASP A 111 -16.44 4.18 41.04
CA ASP A 111 -15.99 5.59 41.21
C ASP A 111 -14.66 5.90 40.49
N ASP A 112 -13.73 4.95 40.41
CA ASP A 112 -12.43 5.11 39.73
C ASP A 112 -12.48 4.95 38.21
N TYR A 113 -13.60 4.50 37.64
CA TYR A 113 -13.69 4.16 36.23
C TYR A 113 -13.70 5.36 35.29
N GLY A 114 -14.04 6.55 35.78
CA GLY A 114 -14.09 7.78 34.97
C GLY A 114 -12.76 8.14 34.29
N ARG A 115 -11.62 7.91 34.93
CA ARG A 115 -10.29 8.13 34.33
C ARG A 115 -9.94 7.12 33.29
N ILE A 116 -10.23 5.84 33.56
CA ILE A 116 -10.00 4.73 32.63
C ILE A 116 -10.87 4.91 31.40
N ALA A 117 -12.14 5.27 31.58
CA ALA A 117 -13.06 5.55 30.50
C ALA A 117 -12.58 6.70 29.61
N ALA A 118 -12.12 7.81 30.18
CA ALA A 118 -11.60 8.96 29.44
C ALA A 118 -10.32 8.61 28.63
N GLN A 119 -9.40 7.85 29.21
CA GLN A 119 -8.19 7.39 28.51
C GLN A 119 -8.54 6.42 27.39
N THR A 120 -9.42 5.47 27.64
CA THR A 120 -9.87 4.47 26.65
C THR A 120 -10.58 5.17 25.49
N ALA A 121 -11.50 6.09 25.77
CA ALA A 121 -12.18 6.87 24.74
C ALA A 121 -11.18 7.68 23.88
N LYS A 122 -10.21 8.34 24.52
CA LYS A 122 -9.14 9.06 23.79
C LYS A 122 -8.34 8.14 22.88
N GLN A 123 -7.94 6.94 23.35
CA GLN A 123 -7.18 5.98 22.55
C GLN A 123 -8.00 5.48 21.35
N VAL A 124 -9.27 5.15 21.56
CA VAL A 124 -10.17 4.70 20.49
C VAL A 124 -10.38 5.79 19.45
N ILE A 125 -10.60 7.03 19.86
CA ILE A 125 -10.74 8.17 18.93
C ILE A 125 -9.47 8.33 18.10
N ILE A 126 -8.28 8.31 18.72
CA ILE A 126 -7.00 8.43 18.02
C ILE A 126 -6.83 7.26 17.04
N GLN A 127 -7.18 6.05 17.44
CA GLN A 127 -7.10 4.87 16.59
C GLN A 127 -8.03 4.99 15.37
N ARG A 128 -9.29 5.39 15.59
CA ARG A 128 -10.26 5.58 14.49
C ARG A 128 -9.87 6.69 13.51
N ILE A 129 -9.28 7.78 14.02
CA ILE A 129 -8.72 8.82 13.16
C ILE A 129 -7.60 8.26 12.29
N ARG A 130 -6.65 7.51 12.88
CA ARG A 130 -5.55 6.89 12.13
C ARG A 130 -6.04 5.88 11.08
N GLU A 131 -7.04 5.06 11.43
CA GLU A 131 -7.64 4.11 10.48
C GLU A 131 -8.31 4.83 9.31
N ALA A 132 -9.04 5.92 9.58
CA ALA A 132 -9.66 6.71 8.53
C ALA A 132 -8.65 7.47 7.66
N GLU A 133 -7.57 8.00 8.25
CA GLU A 133 -6.45 8.60 7.51
C GLU A 133 -5.78 7.56 6.61
N ARG A 134 -5.52 6.35 7.14
CA ARG A 134 -4.96 5.23 6.37
C ARG A 134 -5.84 4.85 5.19
N SER A 135 -7.14 4.62 5.42
CA SER A 135 -8.10 4.31 4.36
C SER A 135 -8.15 5.41 3.31
N SER A 136 -8.13 6.69 3.74
CA SER A 136 -8.15 7.82 2.81
C SER A 136 -6.91 7.87 1.92
N VAL A 137 -5.72 7.55 2.47
CA VAL A 137 -4.46 7.49 1.71
C VAL A 137 -4.47 6.32 0.74
N MET A 138 -4.94 5.15 1.17
CA MET A 138 -5.08 3.99 0.29
C MET A 138 -6.07 4.24 -0.85
N ASP A 139 -7.20 4.89 -0.58
CA ASP A 139 -8.18 5.28 -1.60
C ASP A 139 -7.57 6.29 -2.61
N GLU A 140 -6.67 7.18 -2.16
CA GLU A 140 -6.05 8.22 -2.99
C GLU A 140 -4.87 7.70 -3.82
N TYR A 141 -4.03 6.83 -3.26
CA TYR A 141 -2.77 6.39 -3.86
C TYR A 141 -2.71 4.92 -4.27
N GLY A 142 -3.59 4.06 -3.72
CA GLY A 142 -3.53 2.61 -3.96
C GLY A 142 -3.73 2.18 -5.42
N GLY A 143 -4.42 3.02 -6.24
CA GLY A 143 -4.57 2.80 -7.68
C GLY A 143 -3.57 3.57 -8.54
N ARG A 144 -2.62 4.29 -7.94
CA ARG A 144 -1.68 5.18 -8.64
C ARG A 144 -0.25 4.64 -8.69
N GLU A 145 -0.07 3.39 -8.35
CA GLU A 145 1.21 2.71 -8.57
C GLU A 145 1.54 2.72 -10.08
N GLY A 146 2.76 3.04 -10.39
CA GLY A 146 3.19 3.26 -11.78
C GLY A 146 3.18 4.72 -12.24
N GLU A 147 2.62 5.64 -11.45
CA GLU A 147 2.57 7.06 -11.79
C GLU A 147 3.78 7.85 -11.23
N ILE A 148 3.99 9.02 -11.83
CA ILE A 148 4.88 10.05 -11.26
C ILE A 148 4.06 10.90 -10.30
N ILE A 149 4.52 10.97 -9.06
CA ILE A 149 3.95 11.87 -8.05
C ILE A 149 4.95 12.94 -7.64
N SER A 150 4.44 14.11 -7.25
CA SER A 150 5.25 15.26 -6.85
C SER A 150 4.99 15.65 -5.42
N GLY A 151 6.03 15.73 -4.61
CA GLY A 151 5.95 16.09 -3.19
C GLY A 151 7.09 17.00 -2.76
N ILE A 152 7.10 17.38 -1.49
CA ILE A 152 8.09 18.28 -0.90
C ILE A 152 9.00 17.49 0.05
N VAL A 153 10.31 17.64 -0.12
CA VAL A 153 11.31 17.03 0.78
C VAL A 153 11.12 17.55 2.20
N GLN A 154 10.73 16.69 3.11
CA GLN A 154 10.51 17.00 4.52
C GLN A 154 11.81 16.90 5.32
N LYS A 155 12.52 15.78 5.15
CA LYS A 155 13.80 15.50 5.81
C LYS A 155 14.64 14.50 5.03
N VAL A 156 15.94 14.52 5.31
CA VAL A 156 16.89 13.49 4.87
C VAL A 156 17.47 12.85 6.12
N GLU A 157 17.38 11.53 6.23
CA GLU A 157 17.81 10.78 7.41
C GLU A 157 18.49 9.48 7.01
N ARG A 158 19.77 9.34 7.37
CA ARG A 158 20.58 8.13 7.06
C ARG A 158 20.56 7.75 5.57
N GLY A 159 20.61 8.74 4.69
CA GLY A 159 20.56 8.53 3.24
C GLY A 159 19.15 8.36 2.66
N THR A 160 18.14 8.10 3.46
CA THR A 160 16.76 8.03 3.03
C THR A 160 16.11 9.40 3.02
N ILE A 161 15.35 9.70 1.97
CA ILE A 161 14.64 10.97 1.81
C ILE A 161 13.16 10.74 2.09
N TYR A 162 12.61 11.54 3.00
CA TYR A 162 11.20 11.56 3.33
C TYR A 162 10.53 12.74 2.66
N ILE A 163 9.49 12.46 1.91
CA ILE A 163 8.77 13.41 1.06
C ILE A 163 7.35 13.54 1.57
N ASP A 164 6.90 14.77 1.73
CA ASP A 164 5.57 15.10 2.22
C ASP A 164 4.58 15.19 1.04
N PHE A 165 3.49 14.45 1.16
CA PHE A 165 2.34 14.45 0.27
C PHE A 165 1.06 14.88 1.02
N ASN A 166 1.16 15.74 2.01
CA ASN A 166 0.12 16.23 2.92
C ASN A 166 -0.43 15.16 3.88
N ARG A 167 -0.98 14.06 3.35
CA ARG A 167 -1.60 12.98 4.16
C ARG A 167 -0.78 11.70 4.19
N ALA A 168 0.18 11.59 3.29
CA ALA A 168 1.05 10.42 3.19
C ALA A 168 2.51 10.83 3.22
N THR A 169 3.37 9.92 3.65
CA THR A 169 4.81 10.09 3.61
C THR A 169 5.39 9.23 2.49
N GLY A 170 6.08 9.86 1.56
CA GLY A 170 6.88 9.17 0.56
C GLY A 170 8.25 8.83 1.12
N VAL A 171 8.73 7.64 0.81
CA VAL A 171 10.04 7.13 1.21
C VAL A 171 10.85 6.84 -0.05
N LEU A 172 11.94 7.57 -0.22
CA LEU A 172 12.91 7.40 -1.31
C LEU A 172 14.24 6.92 -0.71
N PRO A 173 14.47 5.59 -0.66
CA PRO A 173 15.69 5.00 -0.13
C PRO A 173 16.92 5.41 -0.95
N PHE A 174 18.11 5.26 -0.37
CA PHE A 174 19.36 5.65 -1.04
C PHE A 174 19.58 4.91 -2.37
N GLU A 175 19.23 3.62 -2.42
CA GLU A 175 19.37 2.74 -3.58
C GLU A 175 18.43 3.13 -4.74
N GLU A 176 17.34 3.84 -4.41
CA GLU A 176 16.34 4.30 -5.36
C GLU A 176 16.55 5.77 -5.81
N GLN A 177 17.61 6.40 -5.34
CA GLN A 177 18.01 7.76 -5.74
C GLN A 177 18.88 7.72 -7.00
N ILE A 178 18.88 8.84 -7.74
CA ILE A 178 19.85 9.04 -8.82
C ILE A 178 21.20 9.41 -8.19
N PRO A 179 22.29 8.67 -8.49
CA PRO A 179 23.60 8.97 -7.98
C PRO A 179 24.04 10.42 -8.32
N GLY A 180 24.51 11.14 -7.30
CA GLY A 180 24.95 12.53 -7.47
C GLY A 180 23.87 13.59 -7.27
N GLU A 181 22.59 13.24 -7.22
CA GLU A 181 21.53 14.18 -6.84
C GLU A 181 21.67 14.62 -5.38
N ARG A 182 21.41 15.88 -5.13
CA ARG A 182 21.37 16.45 -3.78
C ARG A 182 19.98 16.97 -3.50
N TYR A 183 19.43 16.58 -2.37
CA TYR A 183 18.08 16.93 -1.96
C TYR A 183 18.12 17.83 -0.73
N THR A 184 17.39 18.93 -0.79
CA THR A 184 17.29 19.88 0.30
C THR A 184 15.87 19.95 0.84
N ARG A 185 15.75 20.17 2.16
CA ARG A 185 14.44 20.36 2.79
C ARG A 185 13.68 21.50 2.13
N GLY A 186 12.40 21.29 1.84
CA GLY A 186 11.54 22.27 1.15
C GLY A 186 11.59 22.19 -0.38
N GLN A 187 12.51 21.41 -0.94
CA GLN A 187 12.59 21.19 -2.38
C GLN A 187 11.41 20.35 -2.86
N ARG A 188 10.80 20.75 -3.98
CA ARG A 188 9.79 19.92 -4.67
C ARG A 188 10.51 18.95 -5.59
N ILE A 189 10.14 17.68 -5.51
CA ILE A 189 10.69 16.63 -6.38
C ILE A 189 9.58 15.78 -6.96
N ARG A 190 9.84 15.21 -8.13
CA ARG A 190 9.02 14.17 -8.75
C ARG A 190 9.68 12.81 -8.54
N ALA A 191 8.89 11.79 -8.33
CA ALA A 191 9.38 10.41 -8.22
C ALA A 191 8.34 9.43 -8.73
N TYR A 192 8.80 8.28 -9.15
CA TYR A 192 7.96 7.14 -9.55
C TYR A 192 7.44 6.43 -8.32
N LEU A 193 6.12 6.25 -8.22
CA LEU A 193 5.47 5.51 -7.16
C LEU A 193 5.44 4.03 -7.55
N TYR A 194 6.31 3.20 -6.97
CA TYR A 194 6.37 1.80 -7.34
C TYR A 194 5.60 0.87 -6.39
N ALA A 195 5.28 1.33 -5.17
CA ALA A 195 4.43 0.57 -4.25
C ALA A 195 3.79 1.48 -3.19
N VAL A 196 2.61 1.07 -2.71
CA VAL A 196 1.90 1.69 -1.59
C VAL A 196 1.81 0.67 -0.46
N GLU A 197 2.55 0.89 0.62
CA GLU A 197 2.69 -0.06 1.72
C GLU A 197 1.95 0.39 2.98
N GLU A 198 1.07 -0.46 3.51
CA GLU A 198 0.52 -0.27 4.83
C GLU A 198 1.53 -0.66 5.92
N THR A 199 1.69 0.21 6.90
CA THR A 199 2.51 -0.04 8.08
C THR A 199 1.71 0.22 9.36
N PRO A 200 2.15 -0.29 10.51
CA PRO A 200 1.50 0.03 11.80
C PRO A 200 1.44 1.54 12.11
N ARG A 201 2.33 2.33 11.48
CA ARG A 201 2.42 3.79 11.69
C ARG A 201 1.65 4.62 10.65
N GLY A 202 1.07 3.97 9.62
CA GLY A 202 0.37 4.64 8.53
C GLY A 202 0.68 4.02 7.18
N VAL A 203 0.45 4.75 6.11
CA VAL A 203 0.75 4.34 4.73
C VAL A 203 2.02 5.02 4.25
N ASN A 204 2.95 4.23 3.73
CA ASN A 204 4.18 4.71 3.10
C ASN A 204 4.07 4.57 1.59
N LEU A 205 4.37 5.65 0.87
CA LEU A 205 4.52 5.66 -0.58
C LEU A 205 5.97 5.33 -0.91
N ARG A 206 6.22 4.19 -1.54
CA ARG A 206 7.55 3.76 -1.95
C ARG A 206 7.91 4.40 -3.28
N LEU A 207 8.98 5.18 -3.27
CA LEU A 207 9.36 6.03 -4.38
C LEU A 207 10.71 5.64 -4.95
N SER A 208 10.85 5.80 -6.28
CA SER A 208 12.11 5.62 -6.97
C SER A 208 12.35 6.74 -7.99
N ARG A 209 13.61 7.12 -8.14
CA ARG A 209 14.10 7.94 -9.25
C ARG A 209 15.11 7.18 -10.13
N SER A 210 15.59 6.01 -9.63
CA SER A 210 16.52 5.13 -10.35
C SER A 210 15.82 4.05 -11.18
N HIS A 211 14.54 3.77 -10.90
CA HIS A 211 13.78 2.73 -11.57
C HIS A 211 13.62 2.99 -13.07
N PRO A 212 13.79 2.00 -13.98
CA PRO A 212 13.65 2.20 -15.44
C PRO A 212 12.29 2.77 -15.83
N LYS A 213 11.20 2.32 -15.22
CA LYS A 213 9.85 2.83 -15.48
C LYS A 213 9.64 4.31 -15.15
N PHE A 214 10.56 4.93 -14.37
CA PHE A 214 10.52 6.37 -14.16
C PHE A 214 10.75 7.13 -15.47
N ILE A 215 11.68 6.64 -16.32
CA ILE A 215 11.91 7.22 -17.66
C ILE A 215 10.67 7.05 -18.54
N GLU A 216 10.08 5.86 -18.56
CA GLU A 216 8.86 5.56 -19.33
C GLU A 216 7.73 6.52 -18.93
N ALA A 217 7.48 6.67 -17.63
CA ALA A 217 6.46 7.57 -17.11
C ALA A 217 6.76 9.05 -17.41
N LEU A 218 8.04 9.47 -17.43
CA LEU A 218 8.43 10.83 -17.86
C LEU A 218 8.13 11.05 -19.34
N PHE A 219 8.42 10.07 -20.21
CA PHE A 219 8.08 10.16 -21.63
C PHE A 219 6.57 10.18 -21.86
N ALA A 220 5.79 9.45 -21.08
CA ALA A 220 4.33 9.51 -21.14
C ALA A 220 3.77 10.90 -20.77
N VAL A 221 4.47 11.66 -19.93
CA VAL A 221 4.10 13.05 -19.63
C VAL A 221 4.47 14.00 -20.76
N GLU A 222 5.65 13.82 -21.39
CA GLU A 222 6.20 14.75 -22.38
C GLU A 222 5.79 14.45 -23.83
N ALA A 223 5.44 13.19 -24.14
CA ALA A 223 5.07 12.73 -25.48
C ALA A 223 3.65 12.15 -25.49
N PRO A 224 2.66 12.87 -26.05
CA PRO A 224 1.29 12.41 -26.14
C PRO A 224 1.14 11.07 -26.88
N GLU A 225 2.02 10.78 -27.84
CA GLU A 225 2.06 9.55 -28.62
C GLU A 225 2.40 8.33 -27.72
N VAL A 226 3.24 8.53 -26.70
CA VAL A 226 3.56 7.53 -25.67
C VAL A 226 2.39 7.40 -24.69
N ALA A 227 1.81 8.52 -24.24
CA ALA A 227 0.65 8.52 -23.33
C ALA A 227 -0.58 7.81 -23.92
N SER A 228 -0.79 7.91 -25.25
CA SER A 228 -1.89 7.27 -25.95
C SER A 228 -1.62 5.81 -26.34
N GLY A 229 -0.38 5.31 -26.15
CA GLY A 229 0.03 3.96 -26.56
C GLY A 229 0.23 3.78 -28.06
N VAL A 230 0.24 4.87 -28.87
CA VAL A 230 0.62 4.80 -30.28
C VAL A 230 2.10 4.48 -30.40
N VAL A 231 2.94 5.11 -29.57
CA VAL A 231 4.35 4.78 -29.40
C VAL A 231 4.54 4.03 -28.09
N GLU A 232 5.16 2.87 -28.16
CA GLU A 232 5.47 2.03 -27.01
C GLU A 232 6.96 2.00 -26.74
N ILE A 233 7.34 2.06 -25.47
CA ILE A 233 8.72 1.80 -25.02
C ILE A 233 8.83 0.31 -24.74
N LYS A 234 9.48 -0.42 -25.63
CA LYS A 234 9.60 -1.90 -25.58
C LYS A 234 10.68 -2.36 -24.60
N ALA A 235 11.79 -1.60 -24.49
CA ALA A 235 12.88 -1.96 -23.57
C ALA A 235 13.58 -0.71 -23.05
N ILE A 236 14.11 -0.80 -21.83
CA ILE A 236 14.89 0.26 -21.17
C ILE A 236 16.11 -0.39 -20.52
N ALA A 237 17.29 -0.01 -20.97
CA ALA A 237 18.55 -0.29 -20.30
C ALA A 237 19.06 0.99 -19.64
N ARG A 238 19.20 1.00 -18.30
CA ARG A 238 19.50 2.21 -17.52
C ARG A 238 20.71 2.02 -16.61
N GLU A 239 21.58 3.03 -16.61
CA GLU A 239 22.55 3.34 -15.57
C GLU A 239 22.17 4.72 -15.01
N ALA A 240 21.38 4.73 -13.93
CA ALA A 240 20.77 5.95 -13.37
C ALA A 240 21.82 7.03 -13.09
N GLY A 241 21.51 8.27 -13.49
CA GLY A 241 22.39 9.43 -13.34
C GLY A 241 23.54 9.48 -14.35
N SER A 242 23.69 8.51 -15.22
CA SER A 242 24.75 8.46 -16.24
C SER A 242 24.18 8.39 -17.65
N ARG A 243 23.65 7.26 -18.06
CA ARG A 243 23.14 7.07 -19.41
C ARG A 243 22.07 5.98 -19.44
N SER A 244 21.11 6.14 -20.33
CA SER A 244 20.07 5.14 -20.60
C SER A 244 19.87 4.95 -22.09
N LYS A 245 19.48 3.75 -22.50
CA LYS A 245 18.97 3.44 -23.82
C LYS A 245 17.51 3.04 -23.70
N ILE A 246 16.66 3.60 -24.58
CA ILE A 246 15.26 3.24 -24.67
C ILE A 246 14.97 2.77 -26.10
N ALA A 247 14.35 1.59 -26.22
CA ALA A 247 13.90 1.04 -27.48
C ALA A 247 12.41 1.35 -27.65
N VAL A 248 12.07 2.05 -28.70
CA VAL A 248 10.70 2.52 -28.98
C VAL A 248 10.18 1.92 -30.28
N TRP A 249 8.88 1.71 -30.31
CA TRP A 249 8.18 1.15 -31.46
C TRP A 249 6.82 1.81 -31.63
N SER A 250 6.31 1.87 -32.86
CA SER A 250 5.01 2.48 -33.14
C SER A 250 4.01 1.43 -33.64
N ASN A 251 2.79 1.48 -33.12
CA ASN A 251 1.65 0.71 -33.63
C ASN A 251 1.10 1.27 -34.95
N ASP A 252 1.50 2.50 -35.34
CA ASP A 252 1.08 3.18 -36.55
C ASP A 252 2.31 3.42 -37.45
N GLU A 253 2.29 2.84 -38.65
CA GLU A 253 3.38 2.98 -39.63
C GLU A 253 3.63 4.44 -40.06
N HIS A 254 2.67 5.33 -39.87
CA HIS A 254 2.82 6.76 -40.21
C HIS A 254 3.43 7.60 -39.09
N VAL A 255 3.67 7.00 -37.93
CA VAL A 255 4.25 7.69 -36.75
C VAL A 255 5.68 7.22 -36.52
N ASP A 256 6.63 8.16 -36.65
CA ASP A 256 8.03 7.92 -36.28
C ASP A 256 8.16 7.83 -34.76
N PRO A 257 8.45 6.64 -34.19
CA PRO A 257 8.52 6.45 -32.74
C PRO A 257 9.72 7.21 -32.11
N VAL A 258 10.86 7.27 -32.82
CA VAL A 258 12.06 7.97 -32.34
C VAL A 258 11.82 9.47 -32.35
N GLY A 259 11.32 10.01 -33.46
CA GLY A 259 11.00 11.42 -33.62
C GLY A 259 9.96 11.89 -32.60
N SER A 260 8.95 11.07 -32.29
CA SER A 260 7.93 11.37 -31.26
C SER A 260 8.53 11.55 -29.87
N CYS A 261 9.48 10.71 -29.50
CA CYS A 261 10.16 10.79 -28.20
C CYS A 261 11.22 11.89 -28.14
N VAL A 262 11.96 12.12 -29.23
CA VAL A 262 12.96 13.20 -29.34
C VAL A 262 12.28 14.57 -29.31
N GLY A 263 11.19 14.73 -30.07
CA GLY A 263 10.48 15.97 -30.22
C GLY A 263 11.21 17.00 -31.11
N GLN A 264 10.53 18.11 -31.42
CA GLN A 264 11.11 19.16 -32.28
C GLN A 264 12.40 19.69 -31.64
N LYS A 265 13.51 19.63 -32.40
CA LYS A 265 14.84 20.07 -31.95
C LYS A 265 15.30 19.42 -30.62
N GLY A 266 14.80 18.25 -30.31
CA GLY A 266 15.16 17.52 -29.09
C GLY A 266 14.57 18.05 -27.81
N ILE A 267 13.51 18.86 -27.85
CA ILE A 267 12.94 19.50 -26.65
C ILE A 267 12.42 18.45 -25.67
N ARG A 268 11.66 17.43 -26.14
CA ARG A 268 11.05 16.43 -25.26
C ARG A 268 12.12 15.62 -24.52
N VAL A 269 13.06 15.02 -25.24
CA VAL A 269 14.13 14.25 -24.62
C VAL A 269 15.00 15.12 -23.69
N THR A 270 15.25 16.38 -24.03
CA THR A 270 16.02 17.30 -23.16
C THR A 270 15.27 17.61 -21.87
N THR A 271 13.96 17.76 -21.92
CA THR A 271 13.12 17.94 -20.71
C THR A 271 13.23 16.73 -19.77
N VAL A 272 13.12 15.52 -20.33
CA VAL A 272 13.29 14.27 -19.56
C VAL A 272 14.71 14.18 -18.98
N MET A 273 15.75 14.42 -19.79
CA MET A 273 17.14 14.44 -19.32
C MET A 273 17.37 15.45 -18.19
N SER A 274 16.75 16.62 -18.28
CA SER A 274 16.85 17.66 -17.24
C SER A 274 16.21 17.23 -15.92
N GLU A 275 15.06 16.53 -15.96
CA GLU A 275 14.43 15.96 -14.77
C GLU A 275 15.30 14.87 -14.14
N LEU A 276 16.08 14.14 -14.94
CA LEU A 276 17.01 13.09 -14.51
C LEU A 276 18.41 13.61 -14.20
N SER A 277 18.55 14.89 -13.88
CA SER A 277 19.82 15.52 -13.50
C SER A 277 20.92 15.44 -14.59
N GLY A 278 20.52 15.44 -15.85
CA GLY A 278 21.40 15.41 -16.99
C GLY A 278 21.80 14.00 -17.46
N GLU A 279 21.12 12.96 -16.98
CA GLU A 279 21.27 11.59 -17.49
C GLU A 279 21.07 11.57 -19.01
N LYS A 280 22.05 11.05 -19.75
CA LYS A 280 21.95 10.97 -21.22
C LYS A 280 21.00 9.86 -21.63
N ILE A 281 20.15 10.16 -22.62
CA ILE A 281 19.17 9.19 -23.13
C ILE A 281 19.42 8.98 -24.63
N ASP A 282 19.69 7.74 -25.01
CA ASP A 282 19.73 7.29 -26.39
C ASP A 282 18.38 6.65 -26.72
N ILE A 283 17.70 7.18 -27.73
CA ILE A 283 16.42 6.65 -28.22
C ILE A 283 16.73 5.87 -29.48
N ILE A 284 16.38 4.57 -29.48
CA ILE A 284 16.61 3.67 -30.59
C ILE A 284 15.29 3.03 -31.03
N GLU A 285 15.20 2.67 -32.30
CA GLU A 285 14.06 1.94 -32.82
C GLU A 285 14.15 0.46 -32.41
N TRP A 286 13.05 -0.08 -31.87
CA TRP A 286 12.92 -1.50 -31.58
C TRP A 286 12.62 -2.28 -32.86
N SER A 287 13.13 -3.51 -32.98
CA SER A 287 12.86 -4.42 -34.09
C SER A 287 12.58 -5.84 -33.57
N GLU A 288 11.68 -6.54 -34.24
CA GLU A 288 11.46 -7.97 -34.00
C GLU A 288 12.65 -8.84 -34.47
N ASP A 289 13.42 -8.36 -35.47
CA ASP A 289 14.65 -9.01 -35.89
C ASP A 289 15.76 -8.71 -34.87
N PRO A 290 16.28 -9.75 -34.18
CA PRO A 290 17.32 -9.57 -33.18
C PRO A 290 18.59 -8.90 -33.72
N SER A 291 18.99 -9.22 -34.95
CA SER A 291 20.20 -8.66 -35.58
C SER A 291 20.04 -7.16 -35.83
N VAL A 292 18.87 -6.74 -36.31
CA VAL A 292 18.53 -5.33 -36.52
C VAL A 292 18.44 -4.60 -35.18
N PHE A 293 17.79 -5.22 -34.19
CA PHE A 293 17.65 -4.61 -32.85
C PHE A 293 19.01 -4.43 -32.18
N VAL A 294 19.89 -5.42 -32.24
CA VAL A 294 21.28 -5.33 -31.73
C VAL A 294 22.07 -4.20 -32.41
N ALA A 295 21.91 -4.06 -33.77
CA ALA A 295 22.52 -2.96 -34.50
C ALA A 295 22.07 -1.60 -33.97
N HIS A 296 20.76 -1.42 -33.77
CA HIS A 296 20.21 -0.18 -33.21
C HIS A 296 20.69 0.06 -31.77
N ALA A 297 20.74 -1.01 -30.94
CA ALA A 297 21.20 -0.93 -29.56
C ALA A 297 22.67 -0.48 -29.45
N LEU A 298 23.51 -0.77 -30.44
CA LEU A 298 24.91 -0.38 -30.45
C LEU A 298 25.13 1.11 -30.83
N SER A 299 24.08 1.77 -31.34
CA SER A 299 24.16 3.21 -31.68
C SER A 299 24.89 4.01 -30.57
N PRO A 300 25.74 5.00 -30.91
CA PRO A 300 25.97 5.59 -32.27
C PRO A 300 26.97 4.83 -33.13
N ALA A 301 27.55 3.71 -32.69
CA ALA A 301 28.46 2.92 -33.52
C ALA A 301 27.70 2.19 -34.61
N LYS A 302 28.33 1.97 -35.73
CA LYS A 302 27.82 1.23 -36.89
C LYS A 302 28.46 -0.14 -36.93
N ALA A 303 27.63 -1.20 -36.92
CA ALA A 303 28.07 -2.56 -37.11
C ALA A 303 28.29 -2.83 -38.60
N LEU A 304 29.29 -3.64 -38.91
CA LEU A 304 29.55 -4.18 -40.25
C LEU A 304 28.82 -5.52 -40.44
N ASP A 305 28.88 -6.38 -39.45
CA ASP A 305 28.22 -7.68 -39.45
C ASP A 305 27.74 -8.02 -38.02
N ILE A 306 26.63 -8.77 -37.92
CA ILE A 306 26.03 -9.19 -36.65
C ILE A 306 25.58 -10.63 -36.76
N ALA A 307 26.15 -11.50 -35.94
CA ALA A 307 25.73 -12.87 -35.76
C ALA A 307 25.07 -13.03 -34.38
N VAL A 308 23.79 -13.40 -34.35
CA VAL A 308 23.05 -13.65 -33.12
C VAL A 308 22.88 -15.16 -32.94
N ASP A 309 23.22 -15.68 -31.78
CA ASP A 309 22.98 -17.05 -31.35
C ASP A 309 21.91 -17.03 -30.25
N ASP A 310 20.68 -17.39 -30.63
CA ASP A 310 19.54 -17.38 -29.70
C ASP A 310 19.62 -18.49 -28.63
N GLN A 311 20.38 -19.56 -28.88
CA GLN A 311 20.53 -20.66 -27.95
C GLN A 311 21.49 -20.29 -26.81
N GLU A 312 22.59 -19.62 -27.15
CA GLU A 312 23.59 -19.16 -26.17
C GLU A 312 23.30 -17.76 -25.66
N HIS A 313 22.25 -17.08 -26.12
CA HIS A 313 21.93 -15.66 -25.83
C HIS A 313 23.14 -14.74 -26.06
N LYS A 314 23.79 -14.92 -27.18
CA LYS A 314 25.05 -14.24 -27.51
C LYS A 314 24.94 -13.57 -28.89
N ALA A 315 25.38 -12.31 -28.92
CA ALA A 315 25.58 -11.58 -30.17
C ALA A 315 27.06 -11.31 -30.38
N THR A 316 27.55 -11.66 -31.58
CA THR A 316 28.91 -11.32 -32.05
C THR A 316 28.78 -10.23 -33.10
N ILE A 317 29.45 -9.11 -32.84
CA ILE A 317 29.32 -7.89 -33.66
C ILE A 317 30.68 -7.51 -34.20
N GLU A 318 30.76 -7.37 -35.52
CA GLU A 318 31.93 -6.85 -36.21
C GLU A 318 31.75 -5.34 -36.46
N VAL A 319 32.74 -4.55 -36.09
CA VAL A 319 32.74 -3.12 -36.29
C VAL A 319 34.07 -2.68 -36.94
N ALA A 320 34.06 -1.58 -37.67
CA ALA A 320 35.29 -1.01 -38.19
C ALA A 320 36.19 -0.47 -37.05
N ASP A 321 37.49 -0.46 -37.27
CA ASP A 321 38.48 -0.06 -36.26
C ASP A 321 38.21 1.34 -35.70
N ASP A 322 37.76 2.27 -36.53
CA ASP A 322 37.38 3.63 -36.14
C ASP A 322 36.08 3.69 -35.31
N GLN A 323 35.22 2.67 -35.36
CA GLN A 323 33.97 2.55 -34.63
C GLN A 323 34.13 1.81 -33.29
N LEU A 324 35.22 1.10 -33.09
CA LEU A 324 35.43 0.22 -31.92
C LEU A 324 35.29 0.99 -30.58
N SER A 325 35.90 2.18 -30.51
CA SER A 325 35.81 3.04 -29.32
C SER A 325 34.38 3.52 -29.04
N LEU A 326 33.58 3.77 -30.09
CA LEU A 326 32.18 4.16 -29.97
C LEU A 326 31.31 2.95 -29.55
N ALA A 327 31.54 1.78 -30.12
CA ALA A 327 30.82 0.57 -29.79
C ALA A 327 31.01 0.19 -28.33
N ILE A 328 32.24 0.21 -27.83
CA ILE A 328 32.55 -0.07 -26.42
C ILE A 328 32.02 1.05 -25.53
N GLY A 329 32.23 2.30 -25.90
CA GLY A 329 31.92 3.48 -25.11
C GLY A 329 32.85 3.67 -23.90
N LYS A 330 32.74 4.81 -23.21
CA LYS A 330 33.55 5.15 -22.02
C LYS A 330 33.32 4.09 -20.91
N GLY A 331 34.39 3.40 -20.53
CA GLY A 331 34.34 2.35 -19.50
C GLY A 331 33.40 1.18 -19.87
N GLY A 332 33.21 0.90 -21.16
CA GLY A 332 32.33 -0.18 -21.62
C GLY A 332 30.81 0.12 -21.47
N GLN A 333 30.43 1.39 -21.25
CA GLN A 333 29.05 1.75 -20.97
C GLN A 333 28.11 1.47 -22.15
N ASN A 334 28.55 1.75 -23.38
CA ASN A 334 27.68 1.56 -24.54
C ASN A 334 27.34 0.09 -24.77
N VAL A 335 28.37 -0.77 -24.72
CA VAL A 335 28.16 -2.22 -24.89
C VAL A 335 27.38 -2.83 -23.74
N ARG A 336 27.60 -2.39 -22.47
CA ARG A 336 26.82 -2.87 -21.33
C ARG A 336 25.34 -2.52 -21.43
N LEU A 337 25.02 -1.29 -21.88
CA LEU A 337 23.64 -0.85 -22.06
C LEU A 337 22.99 -1.55 -23.26
N ALA A 338 23.76 -1.83 -24.31
CA ALA A 338 23.26 -2.57 -25.47
C ALA A 338 23.00 -4.06 -25.15
N ALA A 339 23.77 -4.66 -24.24
CA ALA A 339 23.63 -6.05 -23.82
C ALA A 339 22.48 -6.27 -22.78
N LYS A 340 21.99 -5.22 -22.14
CA LYS A 340 20.84 -5.25 -21.23
C LYS A 340 19.52 -5.28 -21.98
#